data_0ca6489d168099ed2433a851e96c5162
#
_entry.id   0ca6489d168099ed2433a851e96c5162
#
_cell.length_a   1.000
_cell.length_b   1.000
_cell.length_c   1.000
_cell.angle_alpha   90.00
_cell.angle_beta   90.00
_cell.angle_gamma   90.00
#
_symmetry.space_group_name_H-M   'P 1'
#
loop_
_entity.id
_entity.type
_entity.pdbx_description
1 polymer ?
#
loop_
_entity_poly.entity_id
_entity_poly.type
_entity_poly.pdbx_seq_one_letter_code
_entity_poly.pdbx_strand_id
1 'polypeptide(L)'
;MFLIGFRDDIYTKPYKFPEKMELTHASTEYLEPSPVDDIYYLGKKGFEWITDPKKNLRRSRVNQDIIGCETANQQDNWIGDFRVEHPQPWHYNDDRIYIGQFDFNDGNGLVDAVGRKMTPRECMNLMGFDNTFNIVVNDSIAYRHAGNSIVVPVLKALIQSLTEYL
;
A
#
# COMPACT_ATOMS: atom_id res chain seq x y z
N MET A 1 -5.64 13.83 9.88
CA MET A 1 -6.01 15.24 10.23
C MET A 1 -4.74 16.05 10.32
N PHE A 2 -4.65 17.21 9.67
CA PHE A 2 -3.52 18.13 9.78
C PHE A 2 -3.95 19.33 10.63
N LEU A 3 -3.07 19.78 11.50
CA LEU A 3 -3.23 20.97 12.30
C LEU A 3 -2.14 21.97 11.92
N ILE A 4 -2.52 23.18 11.53
CA ILE A 4 -1.61 24.24 11.12
C ILE A 4 -1.82 25.42 12.07
N GLY A 5 -0.75 25.90 12.66
CA GLY A 5 -0.74 27.06 13.55
C GLY A 5 0.26 28.10 13.08
N PHE A 6 -0.11 29.35 13.16
CA PHE A 6 0.77 30.49 12.92
C PHE A 6 0.99 31.26 14.24
N ARG A 7 2.16 31.83 14.38
CA ARG A 7 2.43 32.77 15.44
C ARG A 7 1.68 34.08 15.16
N ASP A 8 1.07 34.68 16.16
CA ASP A 8 0.17 35.84 15.98
C ASP A 8 0.80 37.04 15.27
N ASP A 9 2.11 37.23 15.42
CA ASP A 9 2.84 38.35 14.80
C ASP A 9 3.12 38.16 13.31
N ILE A 10 2.99 36.94 12.77
CA ILE A 10 3.14 36.63 11.34
C ILE A 10 1.81 36.23 10.66
N TYR A 11 0.74 36.09 11.44
CA TYR A 11 -0.57 35.74 10.91
C TYR A 11 -1.26 36.96 10.26
N THR A 12 -1.25 37.03 8.95
CA THR A 12 -1.80 38.18 8.20
C THR A 12 -3.14 37.92 7.53
N LYS A 13 -3.46 36.66 7.28
CA LYS A 13 -4.71 36.25 6.58
C LYS A 13 -5.09 34.82 6.97
N PRO A 14 -6.40 34.45 6.90
CA PRO A 14 -6.86 33.10 7.15
C PRO A 14 -6.17 32.08 6.22
N TYR A 15 -5.63 30.99 6.82
CA TYR A 15 -4.99 29.92 6.06
C TYR A 15 -6.01 29.15 5.22
N LYS A 16 -5.67 28.90 3.97
CA LYS A 16 -6.44 28.03 3.07
C LYS A 16 -5.64 26.77 2.80
N PHE A 17 -6.25 25.61 3.05
CA PHE A 17 -5.68 24.35 2.66
C PHE A 17 -5.54 24.26 1.13
N PRO A 18 -4.54 23.49 0.63
CA PRO A 18 -4.41 23.20 -0.78
C PRO A 18 -5.71 22.60 -1.34
N GLU A 19 -5.99 22.88 -2.60
CA GLU A 19 -7.10 22.25 -3.30
C GLU A 19 -6.88 20.73 -3.41
N LYS A 20 -7.97 19.99 -3.52
CA LYS A 20 -7.92 18.55 -3.68
C LYS A 20 -7.22 18.21 -5.00
N MET A 21 -6.18 17.38 -4.90
CA MET A 21 -5.50 16.83 -6.07
C MET A 21 -6.27 15.61 -6.59
N GLU A 22 -6.39 15.52 -7.92
CA GLU A 22 -6.90 14.31 -8.57
C GLU A 22 -5.83 13.20 -8.54
N LEU A 23 -6.26 11.98 -8.33
CA LEU A 23 -5.41 10.81 -8.45
C LEU A 23 -5.24 10.47 -9.93
N THR A 24 -4.01 10.56 -10.42
CA THR A 24 -3.66 10.33 -11.83
C THR A 24 -3.07 8.95 -12.10
N HIS A 25 -2.74 8.20 -11.04
CA HIS A 25 -2.06 6.91 -11.12
C HIS A 25 -2.80 5.85 -10.30
N ALA A 26 -2.89 4.64 -10.84
CA ALA A 26 -3.38 3.49 -10.11
C ALA A 26 -2.27 2.90 -9.21
N SER A 27 -2.66 2.19 -8.16
CA SER A 27 -1.71 1.54 -7.23
C SER A 27 -0.73 0.60 -7.94
N THR A 28 -1.14 0.01 -9.05
CA THR A 28 -0.33 -0.91 -9.85
C THR A 28 0.93 -0.29 -10.42
N GLU A 29 0.97 1.03 -10.61
CA GLU A 29 2.14 1.74 -11.12
C GLU A 29 3.27 1.88 -10.06
N TYR A 30 2.94 1.63 -8.81
CA TYR A 30 3.87 1.70 -7.67
C TYR A 30 4.40 0.34 -7.22
N LEU A 31 3.94 -0.74 -7.88
CA LEU A 31 4.36 -2.10 -7.56
C LEU A 31 5.74 -2.41 -8.14
N GLU A 32 6.45 -3.30 -7.48
CA GLU A 32 7.67 -3.88 -8.02
C GLU A 32 7.34 -4.84 -9.17
N PRO A 33 8.24 -4.96 -10.17
CA PRO A 33 8.07 -5.96 -11.22
C PRO A 33 7.98 -7.37 -10.62
N SER A 34 6.97 -8.15 -11.03
CA SER A 34 6.88 -9.56 -10.65
C SER A 34 7.98 -10.38 -11.35
N PRO A 35 8.54 -11.43 -10.70
CA PRO A 35 8.21 -11.90 -9.35
C PRO A 35 8.93 -11.11 -8.25
N VAL A 36 8.27 -10.95 -7.11
CA VAL A 36 8.90 -10.50 -5.86
C VAL A 36 9.48 -11.70 -5.10
N ASP A 37 10.20 -11.46 -3.99
CA ASP A 37 10.75 -12.51 -3.15
C ASP A 37 9.63 -13.43 -2.61
N ASP A 38 9.92 -14.73 -2.50
CA ASP A 38 8.97 -15.78 -2.08
C ASP A 38 8.42 -15.57 -0.66
N ILE A 39 9.15 -14.86 0.20
CA ILE A 39 8.73 -14.54 1.57
C ILE A 39 7.46 -13.69 1.65
N TYR A 40 7.11 -13.00 0.58
CA TYR A 40 5.89 -12.16 0.53
C TYR A 40 4.65 -12.95 0.13
N TYR A 41 4.80 -14.13 -0.44
CA TYR A 41 3.65 -14.95 -0.83
C TYR A 41 3.03 -15.66 0.37
N LEU A 42 1.73 -15.88 0.29
CA LEU A 42 0.93 -16.38 1.39
C LEU A 42 0.70 -17.89 1.26
N GLY A 43 0.80 -18.57 2.37
CA GLY A 43 0.27 -19.93 2.50
C GLY A 43 -1.26 -19.92 2.53
N LYS A 44 -1.87 -21.13 2.51
CA LYS A 44 -3.31 -21.37 2.42
C LYS A 44 -4.16 -20.49 3.34
N LYS A 45 -3.82 -20.43 4.63
CA LYS A 45 -4.58 -19.67 5.63
C LYS A 45 -4.60 -18.17 5.31
N GLY A 46 -3.47 -17.62 4.87
CA GLY A 46 -3.37 -16.21 4.49
C GLY A 46 -4.16 -15.90 3.22
N PHE A 47 -4.01 -16.72 2.19
CA PHE A 47 -4.75 -16.58 0.94
C PHE A 47 -6.27 -16.60 1.18
N GLU A 48 -6.77 -17.64 1.88
CA GLU A 48 -8.19 -17.75 2.20
C GLU A 48 -8.70 -16.58 3.04
N TRP A 49 -7.86 -16.04 3.94
CA TRP A 49 -8.24 -14.88 4.74
C TRP A 49 -8.41 -13.64 3.87
N ILE A 50 -7.44 -13.30 3.02
CA ILE A 50 -7.51 -12.06 2.24
C ILE A 50 -8.56 -12.09 1.14
N THR A 51 -8.89 -13.28 0.61
CA THR A 51 -9.85 -13.45 -0.50
C THR A 51 -11.30 -13.70 -0.05
N ASP A 52 -11.55 -14.05 1.21
CA ASP A 52 -12.90 -14.28 1.74
C ASP A 52 -13.39 -13.09 2.59
N PRO A 53 -14.29 -12.24 2.06
CA PRO A 53 -14.85 -11.11 2.81
C PRO A 53 -15.57 -11.48 4.09
N LYS A 54 -16.07 -12.73 4.21
CA LYS A 54 -16.74 -13.21 5.41
C LYS A 54 -15.73 -13.54 6.50
N LYS A 55 -14.59 -14.13 6.15
CA LYS A 55 -13.51 -14.45 7.10
C LYS A 55 -12.84 -13.20 7.64
N ASN A 56 -12.49 -12.26 6.76
CA ASN A 56 -11.73 -11.07 7.13
C ASN A 56 -12.57 -9.87 7.61
N LEU A 57 -13.91 -10.01 7.63
CA LEU A 57 -14.84 -8.93 8.00
C LEU A 57 -14.58 -7.63 7.22
N ARG A 58 -14.17 -7.73 5.96
CA ARG A 58 -13.78 -6.63 5.07
C ARG A 58 -12.58 -5.82 5.56
N ARG A 59 -11.71 -6.40 6.39
CA ARG A 59 -10.48 -5.76 6.86
C ARG A 59 -9.31 -5.91 5.88
N SER A 60 -9.40 -6.91 4.98
CA SER A 60 -8.45 -7.11 3.90
C SER A 60 -9.12 -6.80 2.57
N ARG A 61 -8.38 -6.19 1.67
CA ARG A 61 -8.81 -5.87 0.31
C ARG A 61 -7.74 -6.36 -0.65
N VAL A 62 -8.14 -6.78 -1.83
CA VAL A 62 -7.22 -7.27 -2.85
C VAL A 62 -7.35 -6.45 -4.12
N ASN A 63 -6.23 -6.22 -4.79
CA ASN A 63 -6.13 -5.60 -6.11
C ASN A 63 -6.86 -4.25 -6.24
N GLN A 64 -6.80 -3.42 -5.21
CA GLN A 64 -7.44 -2.10 -5.24
C GLN A 64 -6.60 -1.11 -6.06
N ASP A 65 -7.25 -0.30 -6.91
CA ASP A 65 -6.62 0.82 -7.63
C ASP A 65 -6.23 1.94 -6.67
N ILE A 66 -7.01 2.14 -5.63
CA ILE A 66 -6.73 3.11 -4.58
C ILE A 66 -6.47 2.36 -3.28
N ILE A 67 -5.24 2.44 -2.81
CA ILE A 67 -4.82 1.84 -1.54
C ILE A 67 -5.42 2.64 -0.37
N GLY A 68 -5.85 1.91 0.65
CA GLY A 68 -6.34 2.52 1.89
C GLY A 68 -5.23 3.07 2.76
N CYS A 69 -5.59 3.33 4.02
CA CYS A 69 -4.62 3.79 5.00
C CYS A 69 -3.66 2.64 5.34
N GLU A 70 -2.39 2.79 5.03
CA GLU A 70 -1.36 1.88 5.53
C GLU A 70 -1.16 2.09 7.03
N THR A 71 -1.15 1.00 7.78
CA THR A 71 -0.87 1.00 9.21
C THR A 71 0.43 0.28 9.49
N ALA A 72 1.10 0.65 10.59
CA ALA A 72 2.41 0.12 10.96
C ALA A 72 2.49 -1.42 11.08
N ASN A 73 1.37 -2.10 11.25
CA ASN A 73 1.30 -3.55 11.46
C ASN A 73 0.33 -4.29 10.51
N GLN A 74 -0.14 -3.63 9.45
CA GLN A 74 -1.18 -4.25 8.60
C GLN A 74 -0.74 -5.57 7.96
N GLN A 75 0.50 -5.64 7.49
CA GLN A 75 1.02 -6.82 6.81
C GLN A 75 1.19 -8.02 7.75
N ASP A 76 1.44 -7.79 9.03
CA ASP A 76 1.63 -8.86 10.02
C ASP A 76 0.30 -9.53 10.42
N ASN A 77 -0.81 -8.81 10.33
CA ASN A 77 -2.13 -9.27 10.76
C ASN A 77 -3.09 -9.59 9.61
N TRP A 78 -2.60 -9.67 8.37
CA TRP A 78 -3.41 -9.81 7.15
C TRP A 78 -4.57 -8.79 7.06
N ILE A 79 -4.32 -7.57 7.52
CA ILE A 79 -5.25 -6.44 7.45
C ILE A 79 -4.67 -5.41 6.47
N GLY A 80 -5.52 -4.80 5.67
CA GLY A 80 -5.13 -3.79 4.69
C GLY A 80 -5.18 -4.28 3.25
N ASP A 81 -4.32 -3.78 2.41
CA ASP A 81 -4.32 -4.07 0.98
C ASP A 81 -3.28 -5.14 0.62
N PHE A 82 -3.70 -6.09 -0.21
CA PHE A 82 -2.92 -7.23 -0.65
C PHE A 82 -3.00 -7.36 -2.17
N ARG A 83 -2.11 -8.16 -2.73
CA ARG A 83 -2.15 -8.53 -4.14
C ARG A 83 -2.56 -9.98 -4.32
N VAL A 84 -3.40 -10.23 -5.31
CA VAL A 84 -3.69 -11.56 -5.85
C VAL A 84 -3.30 -11.51 -7.32
N GLU A 85 -2.47 -12.44 -7.75
CA GLU A 85 -1.89 -12.45 -9.08
C GLU A 85 -1.87 -13.87 -9.68
N HIS A 86 -1.68 -13.98 -10.99
CA HIS A 86 -1.53 -15.27 -11.66
C HIS A 86 -0.23 -15.94 -11.20
N PRO A 87 -0.25 -17.26 -10.92
CA PRO A 87 0.93 -17.97 -10.49
C PRO A 87 1.98 -18.04 -11.59
N GLN A 88 3.24 -17.92 -11.21
CA GLN A 88 4.38 -18.20 -12.09
C GLN A 88 4.78 -19.69 -11.97
N PRO A 89 5.50 -20.26 -12.96
CA PRO A 89 5.86 -21.68 -12.93
C PRO A 89 6.58 -22.14 -11.66
N TRP A 90 7.38 -21.29 -11.05
CA TRP A 90 8.12 -21.62 -9.84
C TRP A 90 7.24 -21.68 -8.57
N HIS A 91 6.08 -21.00 -8.55
CA HIS A 91 5.13 -21.09 -7.43
C HIS A 91 4.64 -22.53 -7.21
N TYR A 92 4.52 -23.31 -8.29
CA TYR A 92 4.07 -24.72 -8.21
C TYR A 92 5.13 -25.64 -7.59
N ASN A 93 6.35 -25.18 -7.39
CA ASN A 93 7.46 -25.93 -6.82
C ASN A 93 7.81 -25.52 -5.40
N ASP A 94 7.07 -24.59 -4.79
CA ASP A 94 7.28 -24.12 -3.43
C ASP A 94 6.06 -24.43 -2.55
N ASP A 95 6.19 -25.44 -1.69
CA ASP A 95 5.11 -25.91 -0.80
C ASP A 95 4.65 -24.84 0.23
N ARG A 96 5.41 -23.77 0.41
CA ARG A 96 5.05 -22.66 1.29
C ARG A 96 4.03 -21.72 0.65
N ILE A 97 3.99 -21.68 -0.68
CA ILE A 97 3.11 -20.82 -1.46
C ILE A 97 1.84 -21.58 -1.79
N TYR A 98 0.72 -21.03 -1.43
CA TYR A 98 -0.57 -21.65 -1.73
C TYR A 98 -1.15 -21.14 -3.05
N ILE A 99 -1.43 -22.06 -3.95
CA ILE A 99 -2.17 -21.78 -5.17
C ILE A 99 -3.64 -22.03 -4.89
N GLY A 100 -4.41 -20.97 -4.89
CA GLY A 100 -5.86 -21.01 -4.72
C GLY A 100 -6.60 -20.71 -6.02
N GLN A 101 -7.90 -20.47 -5.90
CA GLN A 101 -8.74 -20.05 -7.02
C GLN A 101 -9.27 -18.64 -6.75
N PHE A 102 -9.20 -17.77 -7.74
CA PHE A 102 -9.66 -16.40 -7.65
C PHE A 102 -10.30 -15.94 -8.97
N ASP A 103 -11.37 -15.15 -8.87
CA ASP A 103 -11.98 -14.49 -10.01
C ASP A 103 -11.45 -13.06 -10.12
N PHE A 104 -10.69 -12.79 -11.17
CA PHE A 104 -10.14 -11.48 -11.46
C PHE A 104 -11.16 -10.51 -12.08
N ASN A 105 -12.42 -10.96 -12.27
CA ASN A 105 -13.49 -10.24 -12.95
C ASN A 105 -13.15 -9.85 -14.40
N ASP A 106 -12.31 -10.65 -15.05
CA ASP A 106 -11.88 -10.50 -16.44
C ASP A 106 -12.69 -11.36 -17.43
N GLY A 107 -13.71 -12.07 -16.91
CA GLY A 107 -14.58 -12.95 -17.68
C GLY A 107 -14.12 -14.41 -17.77
N ASN A 108 -12.96 -14.75 -17.22
CA ASN A 108 -12.43 -16.13 -17.21
C ASN A 108 -12.95 -16.98 -16.03
N GLY A 109 -13.66 -16.37 -15.07
CA GLY A 109 -14.15 -17.02 -13.87
C GLY A 109 -13.02 -17.34 -12.89
N LEU A 110 -13.18 -18.44 -12.13
CA LEU A 110 -12.18 -18.86 -11.16
C LEU A 110 -10.97 -19.49 -11.86
N VAL A 111 -9.81 -18.91 -11.66
CA VAL A 111 -8.52 -19.39 -12.19
C VAL A 111 -7.49 -19.52 -11.07
N ASP A 112 -6.40 -20.24 -11.34
CA ASP A 112 -5.30 -20.38 -10.40
C ASP A 112 -4.72 -19.01 -10.05
N ALA A 113 -4.51 -18.80 -8.75
CA ALA A 113 -4.02 -17.54 -8.22
C ALA A 113 -3.16 -17.74 -6.98
N VAL A 114 -2.22 -16.83 -6.78
CA VAL A 114 -1.42 -16.70 -5.55
C VAL A 114 -1.71 -15.36 -4.90
N GLY A 115 -1.69 -15.35 -3.57
CA GLY A 115 -1.84 -14.12 -2.79
C GLY A 115 -0.52 -13.69 -2.19
N ARG A 116 -0.25 -12.39 -2.15
CA ARG A 116 0.96 -11.87 -1.51
C ARG A 116 0.73 -10.58 -0.74
N LYS A 117 1.60 -10.32 0.20
CA LYS A 117 1.78 -9.02 0.82
C LYS A 117 2.35 -8.04 -0.20
N MET A 118 2.12 -6.76 0.00
CA MET A 118 2.95 -5.74 -0.64
C MET A 118 4.33 -5.75 -0.01
N THR A 119 5.37 -5.54 -0.82
CA THR A 119 6.74 -5.44 -0.30
C THR A 119 6.94 -4.13 0.46
N PRO A 120 7.95 -4.01 1.32
CA PRO A 120 8.28 -2.73 1.94
C PRO A 120 8.57 -1.63 0.93
N ARG A 121 9.17 -1.98 -0.23
CA ARG A 121 9.43 -1.03 -1.32
C ARG A 121 8.13 -0.51 -1.92
N GLU A 122 7.18 -1.39 -2.20
CA GLU A 122 5.86 -1.01 -2.72
C GLU A 122 5.13 -0.09 -1.74
N CYS A 123 5.15 -0.40 -0.43
CA CYS A 123 4.57 0.45 0.60
C CYS A 123 5.22 1.85 0.62
N MET A 124 6.55 1.93 0.53
CA MET A 124 7.25 3.21 0.45
C MET A 124 6.91 3.98 -0.83
N ASN A 125 6.83 3.31 -1.98
CA ASN A 125 6.46 3.93 -3.25
C ASN A 125 5.04 4.53 -3.17
N LEU A 126 4.08 3.79 -2.60
CA LEU A 126 2.70 4.25 -2.39
C LEU A 126 2.63 5.45 -1.44
N MET A 127 3.54 5.57 -0.48
CA MET A 127 3.68 6.75 0.37
C MET A 127 4.36 7.93 -0.34
N GLY A 128 4.83 7.73 -1.58
CA GLY A 128 5.46 8.76 -2.40
C GLY A 128 6.97 8.90 -2.21
N PHE A 129 7.62 7.92 -1.58
CA PHE A 129 9.08 7.79 -1.63
C PHE A 129 9.45 7.15 -2.94
N ASP A 130 10.42 7.69 -3.64
CA ASP A 130 10.90 7.14 -4.90
C ASP A 130 11.95 6.03 -4.72
N ASN A 131 12.34 5.39 -5.81
CA ASN A 131 13.30 4.28 -5.80
C ASN A 131 14.72 4.68 -5.36
N THR A 132 15.01 5.99 -5.23
CA THR A 132 16.30 6.48 -4.71
C THR A 132 16.34 6.45 -3.17
N PHE A 133 15.19 6.32 -2.52
CA PHE A 133 15.10 6.20 -1.07
C PHE A 133 15.59 4.81 -0.63
N ASN A 134 16.72 4.76 0.06
CA ASN A 134 17.31 3.51 0.53
C ASN A 134 16.62 2.99 1.79
N ILE A 135 16.08 1.76 1.71
CA ILE A 135 15.58 1.02 2.86
C ILE A 135 16.75 0.28 3.49
N VAL A 136 17.26 0.79 4.62
CA VAL A 136 18.46 0.25 5.30
C VAL A 136 18.12 -0.56 6.57
N VAL A 137 16.86 -0.92 6.72
CA VAL A 137 16.32 -1.66 7.87
C VAL A 137 15.66 -2.95 7.38
N ASN A 138 15.37 -3.88 8.31
CA ASN A 138 14.60 -5.08 7.97
C ASN A 138 13.13 -4.74 7.65
N ASP A 139 12.43 -5.68 7.00
CA ASP A 139 11.07 -5.51 6.51
C ASP A 139 10.07 -5.07 7.58
N SER A 140 10.11 -5.69 8.77
CA SER A 140 9.20 -5.34 9.87
C SER A 140 9.33 -3.87 10.28
N ILE A 141 10.56 -3.37 10.33
CA ILE A 141 10.81 -1.95 10.62
C ILE A 141 10.42 -1.07 9.43
N ALA A 142 10.68 -1.53 8.19
CA ALA A 142 10.33 -0.80 6.98
C ALA A 142 8.81 -0.62 6.82
N TYR A 143 8.01 -1.66 7.06
CA TYR A 143 6.54 -1.54 7.11
C TYR A 143 6.08 -0.54 8.16
N ARG A 144 6.70 -0.58 9.34
CA ARG A 144 6.38 0.38 10.41
C ARG A 144 6.73 1.81 10.02
N HIS A 145 7.83 2.00 9.31
CA HIS A 145 8.22 3.32 8.80
C HIS A 145 7.22 3.81 7.75
N ALA A 146 6.83 2.97 6.79
CA ALA A 146 5.82 3.33 5.80
C ALA A 146 4.50 3.74 6.47
N GLY A 147 3.96 2.89 7.36
CA GLY A 147 2.68 3.15 8.03
C GLY A 147 2.69 4.34 9.01
N ASN A 148 3.84 4.72 9.55
CA ASN A 148 3.99 5.89 10.42
C ASN A 148 4.37 7.17 9.66
N SER A 149 4.67 7.07 8.37
CA SER A 149 5.05 8.22 7.57
C SER A 149 3.84 9.05 7.13
N ILE A 150 4.11 10.22 6.58
CA ILE A 150 3.12 11.06 5.92
C ILE A 150 3.28 10.89 4.42
N VAL A 151 2.17 10.79 3.69
CA VAL A 151 2.18 10.74 2.21
C VAL A 151 2.91 11.95 1.66
N VAL A 152 4.05 11.73 1.01
CA VAL A 152 4.98 12.78 0.57
C VAL A 152 4.32 13.84 -0.31
N PRO A 153 3.52 13.49 -1.35
CA PRO A 153 2.81 14.49 -2.15
C PRO A 153 1.90 15.40 -1.33
N VAL A 154 1.20 14.86 -0.32
CA VAL A 154 0.33 15.66 0.56
C VAL A 154 1.16 16.64 1.39
N LEU A 155 2.28 16.16 1.96
CA LEU A 155 3.17 17.04 2.73
C LEU A 155 3.77 18.15 1.87
N LYS A 156 4.19 17.82 0.64
CA LYS A 156 4.69 18.83 -0.32
C LYS A 156 3.64 19.91 -0.62
N ALA A 157 2.40 19.53 -0.88
CA ALA A 157 1.32 20.48 -1.16
C ALA A 157 1.04 21.38 0.06
N LEU A 158 1.06 20.82 1.28
CA LEU A 158 0.90 21.60 2.51
C LEU A 158 2.04 22.60 2.70
N ILE A 159 3.29 22.18 2.52
CA ILE A 159 4.46 23.07 2.65
C ILE A 159 4.40 24.18 1.59
N GLN A 160 4.09 23.84 0.34
CA GLN A 160 3.94 24.84 -0.72
C GLN A 160 2.87 25.88 -0.38
N SER A 161 1.71 25.45 0.14
CA SER A 161 0.66 26.39 0.54
C SER A 161 1.09 27.27 1.73
N LEU A 162 1.91 26.75 2.62
CA LEU A 162 2.43 27.52 3.76
C LEU A 162 3.41 28.63 3.34
N THR A 163 4.22 28.41 2.27
CA THR A 163 5.17 29.43 1.78
C THR A 163 4.49 30.69 1.28
N GLU A 164 3.20 30.67 0.97
CA GLU A 164 2.41 31.85 0.61
C GLU A 164 2.08 32.76 1.82
N TYR A 165 2.35 32.29 3.03
CA TYR A 165 2.04 32.96 4.30
C TYR A 165 3.30 33.39 5.08
N LEU A 166 4.48 32.98 4.59
CA LEU A 166 5.78 33.36 5.16
C LEU A 166 6.44 34.50 4.37
#